data_2227d08f14a98b64838da1e59399c904
#
_entry.id   2227d08f14a98b64838da1e59399c904
#
_cell.length_a   1.000
_cell.length_b   1.000
_cell.length_c   1.000
_cell.angle_alpha   90.00
_cell.angle_beta   90.00
_cell.angle_gamma   90.00
#
_symmetry.space_group_name_H-M   'P 1'
#
loop_
_entity.id
_entity.type
_entity.pdbx_description
1 polymer ?
#
loop_
_entity_poly.entity_id
_entity_poly.type
_entity_poly.pdbx_seq_one_letter_code
_entity_poly.pdbx_strand_id
1 'polypeptide(L)'
;MNISKLSDKSGVQVSGIDVSHDLHDDDISKIVSLLYEHGVVCIRDQQIQPEELANFGARFGSPVEHNEENLRLNGLSTVMSLSNADDRDDRQLNGGAHWHTDLIHTNEPASFTMLHAVAVPPSGGGTLFANQILAYQALPIELEEKIRERVVIHCYEGRTDG
;
A
#
# COMPACT_ATOMS: atom_id res chain seq x y z
N MET A 1 19.82 -0.31 -10.16
CA MET A 1 18.74 -1.03 -9.45
C MET A 1 19.11 -2.49 -9.29
N ASN A 2 19.18 -3.01 -8.05
CA ASN A 2 19.38 -4.42 -7.75
C ASN A 2 18.07 -5.00 -7.18
N ILE A 3 17.71 -6.21 -7.59
CA ILE A 3 16.43 -6.83 -7.25
C ILE A 3 16.70 -8.19 -6.61
N SER A 4 16.04 -8.47 -5.49
CA SER A 4 16.06 -9.77 -4.83
C SER A 4 14.67 -10.12 -4.27
N LYS A 5 14.35 -11.41 -4.19
CA LYS A 5 13.06 -11.85 -3.65
C LYS A 5 12.99 -11.65 -2.14
N LEU A 6 11.84 -11.24 -1.63
CA LEU A 6 11.53 -11.22 -0.20
C LEU A 6 10.99 -12.58 0.26
N SER A 7 10.26 -13.28 -0.61
CA SER A 7 9.78 -14.63 -0.37
C SER A 7 9.59 -15.41 -1.68
N ASP A 8 9.33 -16.71 -1.58
CA ASP A 8 9.02 -17.54 -2.75
C ASP A 8 7.61 -17.28 -3.32
N LYS A 9 6.73 -16.64 -2.54
CA LYS A 9 5.32 -16.46 -2.88
C LYS A 9 4.98 -15.04 -3.33
N SER A 10 5.66 -14.04 -2.76
CA SER A 10 5.32 -12.64 -3.03
C SER A 10 6.44 -11.72 -2.55
N GLY A 11 6.52 -10.57 -3.19
CA GLY A 11 7.36 -9.47 -2.79
C GLY A 11 8.81 -9.55 -3.28
N VAL A 12 9.31 -8.39 -3.68
CA VAL A 12 10.72 -8.18 -4.04
C VAL A 12 11.28 -6.98 -3.28
N GLN A 13 12.57 -7.05 -3.02
CA GLN A 13 13.35 -5.93 -2.52
C GLN A 13 14.10 -5.31 -3.69
N VAL A 14 14.09 -3.98 -3.74
CA VAL A 14 14.85 -3.15 -4.66
C VAL A 14 15.85 -2.32 -3.86
N SER A 15 17.08 -2.22 -4.34
CA SER A 15 18.13 -1.39 -3.76
C SER A 15 18.96 -0.72 -4.86
N GLY A 16 19.74 0.29 -4.47
CA GLY A 16 20.60 1.05 -5.40
C GLY A 16 19.82 2.03 -6.26
N ILE A 17 18.67 2.50 -5.77
CA ILE A 17 17.95 3.68 -6.29
C ILE A 17 17.68 4.62 -5.12
N ASP A 18 17.52 5.90 -5.44
CA ASP A 18 17.17 6.97 -4.51
C ASP A 18 15.92 7.66 -5.04
N VAL A 19 14.78 7.49 -4.34
CA VAL A 19 13.49 8.03 -4.77
C VAL A 19 13.25 9.48 -4.32
N SER A 20 14.20 10.09 -3.61
CA SER A 20 14.19 11.54 -3.35
C SER A 20 14.43 12.36 -4.62
N HIS A 21 14.97 11.73 -5.66
CA HIS A 21 15.23 12.34 -6.95
C HIS A 21 14.25 11.82 -8.01
N ASP A 22 14.11 12.57 -9.09
CA ASP A 22 13.31 12.13 -10.22
C ASP A 22 13.99 10.97 -10.94
N LEU A 23 13.35 9.79 -10.91
CA LEU A 23 13.83 8.58 -11.56
C LEU A 23 13.53 8.62 -13.07
N HIS A 24 14.33 7.92 -13.85
CA HIS A 24 14.04 7.70 -15.27
C HIS A 24 12.74 6.89 -15.45
N ASP A 25 12.02 7.14 -16.55
CA ASP A 25 10.78 6.43 -16.86
C ASP A 25 10.97 4.91 -16.97
N ASP A 26 12.14 4.45 -17.40
CA ASP A 26 12.49 3.04 -17.45
C ASP A 26 12.53 2.40 -16.05
N ASP A 27 13.04 3.13 -15.04
CA ASP A 27 13.06 2.65 -13.66
C ASP A 27 11.66 2.59 -13.07
N ILE A 28 10.82 3.60 -13.33
CA ILE A 28 9.40 3.60 -12.94
C ILE A 28 8.67 2.43 -13.59
N SER A 29 8.83 2.25 -14.91
CA SER A 29 8.23 1.15 -15.66
C SER A 29 8.65 -0.21 -15.13
N LYS A 30 9.92 -0.33 -14.73
CA LYS A 30 10.44 -1.56 -14.09
C LYS A 30 9.82 -1.82 -12.74
N ILE A 31 9.67 -0.78 -11.89
CA ILE A 31 9.00 -0.91 -10.58
C ILE A 31 7.55 -1.33 -10.75
N VAL A 32 6.82 -0.73 -11.71
CA VAL A 32 5.44 -1.10 -12.04
C VAL A 32 5.36 -2.57 -12.47
N SER A 33 6.26 -3.02 -13.33
CA SER A 33 6.31 -4.43 -13.75
C SER A 33 6.54 -5.37 -12.56
N LEU A 34 7.43 -5.00 -11.64
CA LEU A 34 7.69 -5.78 -10.41
C LEU A 34 6.47 -5.81 -9.48
N LEU A 35 5.71 -4.71 -9.38
CA LEU A 35 4.47 -4.67 -8.60
C LEU A 35 3.43 -5.63 -9.18
N TYR A 36 3.22 -5.65 -10.49
CA TYR A 36 2.29 -6.59 -11.14
C TYR A 36 2.73 -8.05 -11.01
N GLU A 37 4.03 -8.32 -11.08
CA GLU A 37 4.55 -9.68 -11.00
C GLU A 37 4.57 -10.23 -9.56
N HIS A 38 4.93 -9.38 -8.59
CA HIS A 38 5.23 -9.82 -7.22
C HIS A 38 4.28 -9.29 -6.16
N GLY A 39 3.39 -8.35 -6.49
CA GLY A 39 2.41 -7.74 -5.59
C GLY A 39 2.97 -6.73 -4.61
N VAL A 40 4.23 -6.85 -4.20
CA VAL A 40 4.90 -5.95 -3.25
C VAL A 40 6.32 -5.65 -3.72
N VAL A 41 6.67 -4.37 -3.70
CA VAL A 41 8.04 -3.89 -3.92
C VAL A 41 8.50 -3.12 -2.69
N CYS A 42 9.56 -3.58 -2.06
CA CYS A 42 10.19 -2.90 -0.93
C CYS A 42 11.47 -2.21 -1.41
N ILE A 43 11.48 -0.89 -1.45
CA ILE A 43 12.64 -0.08 -1.81
C ILE A 43 13.38 0.26 -0.52
N ARG A 44 14.62 -0.21 -0.39
CA ARG A 44 15.41 -0.07 0.83
C ARG A 44 16.18 1.25 0.90
N ASP A 45 16.55 1.61 2.12
CA ASP A 45 17.51 2.68 2.43
C ASP A 45 17.08 4.07 1.92
N GLN A 46 15.77 4.34 1.97
CA GLN A 46 15.21 5.61 1.54
C GLN A 46 15.08 6.57 2.73
N GLN A 47 15.67 7.76 2.59
CA GLN A 47 15.51 8.88 3.53
C GLN A 47 14.88 10.05 2.78
N ILE A 48 13.56 10.08 2.76
CA ILE A 48 12.79 11.03 1.97
C ILE A 48 11.87 11.88 2.85
N GLN A 49 11.60 13.09 2.38
CA GLN A 49 10.61 13.98 2.96
C GLN A 49 9.22 13.67 2.41
N PRO A 50 8.15 14.08 3.08
CA PRO A 50 6.78 13.84 2.62
C PRO A 50 6.49 14.35 1.20
N GLU A 51 7.08 15.46 0.80
CA GLU A 51 6.96 16.02 -0.54
C GLU A 51 7.62 15.13 -1.61
N GLU A 52 8.76 14.52 -1.27
CA GLU A 52 9.45 13.58 -2.15
C GLU A 52 8.66 12.29 -2.30
N LEU A 53 8.03 11.81 -1.20
CA LEU A 53 7.10 10.69 -1.25
C LEU A 53 5.90 10.99 -2.17
N ALA A 54 5.30 12.17 -2.05
CA ALA A 54 4.19 12.61 -2.90
C ALA A 54 4.60 12.67 -4.38
N ASN A 55 5.76 13.25 -4.66
CA ASN A 55 6.31 13.37 -6.02
C ASN A 55 6.59 11.98 -6.62
N PHE A 56 7.22 11.11 -5.85
CA PHE A 56 7.46 9.73 -6.29
C PHE A 56 6.15 8.98 -6.54
N GLY A 57 5.16 9.12 -5.64
CA GLY A 57 3.83 8.54 -5.80
C GLY A 57 3.12 9.00 -7.08
N ALA A 58 3.23 10.27 -7.44
CA ALA A 58 2.64 10.84 -8.64
C ALA A 58 3.19 10.25 -9.96
N ARG A 59 4.35 9.58 -9.93
CA ARG A 59 4.91 8.87 -11.09
C ARG A 59 4.15 7.60 -11.44
N PHE A 60 3.31 7.08 -10.54
CA PHE A 60 2.52 5.86 -10.73
C PHE A 60 1.06 6.15 -11.15
N GLY A 61 0.66 7.39 -11.19
CA GLY A 61 -0.69 7.83 -11.56
C GLY A 61 -1.12 9.05 -10.75
N SER A 62 -2.40 9.39 -10.84
CA SER A 62 -2.97 10.50 -10.07
C SER A 62 -3.13 10.09 -8.60
N PRO A 63 -2.44 10.75 -7.65
CA PRO A 63 -2.61 10.45 -6.25
C PRO A 63 -4.04 10.74 -5.78
N VAL A 64 -4.55 9.92 -4.88
CA VAL A 64 -5.87 10.09 -4.28
C VAL A 64 -5.74 10.89 -2.99
N GLU A 65 -6.62 11.86 -2.78
CA GLU A 65 -6.70 12.57 -1.51
C GLU A 65 -7.30 11.66 -0.43
N HIS A 66 -6.71 11.67 0.75
CA HIS A 66 -7.26 10.93 1.89
C HIS A 66 -8.53 11.57 2.43
N ASN A 67 -9.52 10.75 2.77
CA ASN A 67 -10.78 11.23 3.35
C ASN A 67 -10.59 11.75 4.79
N GLU A 68 -9.63 11.21 5.52
CA GLU A 68 -9.30 11.57 6.90
C GLU A 68 -8.44 12.85 6.94
N GLU A 69 -9.08 14.02 6.92
CA GLU A 69 -8.38 15.31 6.85
C GLU A 69 -7.41 15.54 8.02
N ASN A 70 -7.76 15.06 9.21
CA ASN A 70 -6.94 15.18 10.42
C ASN A 70 -5.65 14.34 10.39
N LEU A 71 -5.53 13.38 9.47
CA LEU A 71 -4.32 12.59 9.27
C LEU A 71 -3.44 13.11 8.14
N ARG A 72 -3.98 14.01 7.30
CA ARG A 72 -3.23 14.62 6.19
C ARG A 72 -2.08 15.47 6.75
N LEU A 73 -0.96 15.43 6.07
CA LEU A 73 0.12 16.36 6.36
C LEU A 73 -0.22 17.75 5.81
N ASN A 74 0.13 18.79 6.58
CA ASN A 74 -0.13 20.17 6.18
C ASN A 74 0.45 20.47 4.80
N GLY A 75 -0.42 20.90 3.87
CA GLY A 75 -0.03 21.20 2.49
C GLY A 75 0.07 20.01 1.55
N LEU A 76 -0.17 18.77 2.04
CA LEU A 76 -0.06 17.54 1.26
C LEU A 76 -1.29 16.66 1.47
N SER A 77 -2.39 16.94 0.78
CA SER A 77 -3.67 16.21 0.93
C SER A 77 -3.59 14.72 0.55
N THR A 78 -2.60 14.34 -0.23
CA THR A 78 -2.36 12.96 -0.70
C THR A 78 -1.42 12.16 0.18
N VAL A 79 -0.86 12.76 1.24
CA VAL A 79 0.04 12.10 2.18
C VAL A 79 -0.55 12.20 3.58
N MET A 80 -0.63 11.07 4.27
CA MET A 80 -1.06 11.05 5.67
C MET A 80 0.01 10.45 6.58
N SER A 81 0.00 10.87 7.84
CA SER A 81 0.86 10.34 8.88
C SER A 81 0.13 9.27 9.68
N LEU A 82 0.71 8.06 9.70
CA LEU A 82 0.29 6.98 10.58
C LEU A 82 1.29 6.88 11.73
N SER A 83 0.83 7.05 12.97
CA SER A 83 1.70 7.00 14.15
C SER A 83 0.93 6.44 15.34
N ASN A 84 1.63 5.70 16.18
CA ASN A 84 1.15 5.25 17.50
C ASN A 84 1.86 5.99 18.65
N ALA A 85 2.56 7.10 18.35
CA ALA A 85 3.39 7.81 19.32
C ALA A 85 2.60 8.81 20.21
N ASP A 86 1.35 9.13 19.86
CA ASP A 86 0.57 10.18 20.53
C ASP A 86 -0.76 9.64 21.05
N ASP A 87 -1.48 10.45 21.85
CA ASP A 87 -2.83 10.21 22.41
C ASP A 87 -3.93 10.10 21.32
N ARG A 88 -3.62 9.45 20.20
CA ARG A 88 -4.60 9.17 19.16
C ARG A 88 -5.56 8.10 19.63
N ASP A 89 -6.80 8.20 19.17
CA ASP A 89 -7.84 7.25 19.55
C ASP A 89 -7.46 5.81 19.08
N ASP A 90 -7.91 4.80 19.83
CA ASP A 90 -7.63 3.38 19.56
C ASP A 90 -7.93 2.94 18.12
N ARG A 91 -8.80 3.63 17.40
CA ARG A 91 -9.15 3.35 16.01
C ARG A 91 -8.05 3.76 15.03
N GLN A 92 -7.33 4.82 15.34
CA GLN A 92 -6.17 5.26 14.55
C GLN A 92 -4.95 4.36 14.82
N LEU A 93 -4.83 3.87 16.06
CA LEU A 93 -3.78 2.92 16.46
C LEU A 93 -3.97 1.53 15.82
N ASN A 94 -5.22 1.12 15.62
CA ASN A 94 -5.58 -0.18 15.09
C ASN A 94 -6.09 -0.13 13.64
N GLY A 95 -6.04 1.02 12.98
CA GLY A 95 -6.34 1.16 11.56
C GLY A 95 -5.46 0.22 10.74
N GLY A 96 -6.05 -0.69 10.00
CA GLY A 96 -5.31 -1.69 9.24
C GLY A 96 -4.92 -2.97 10.00
N ALA A 97 -5.35 -3.14 11.26
CA ALA A 97 -5.11 -4.37 12.02
C ALA A 97 -5.87 -5.61 11.48
N HIS A 98 -6.74 -5.44 10.51
CA HIS A 98 -7.46 -6.51 9.82
C HIS A 98 -7.06 -6.59 8.34
N TRP A 99 -7.29 -7.75 7.71
CA TRP A 99 -7.03 -7.92 6.29
C TRP A 99 -7.97 -7.04 5.45
N HIS A 100 -7.41 -6.19 4.61
CA HIS A 100 -8.14 -5.27 3.75
C HIS A 100 -7.38 -4.97 2.46
N THR A 101 -8.05 -4.34 1.54
CA THR A 101 -7.48 -3.69 0.36
C THR A 101 -7.95 -2.23 0.40
N ASP A 102 -7.02 -1.31 0.21
CA ASP A 102 -7.32 0.12 0.29
C ASP A 102 -8.30 0.54 -0.79
N LEU A 103 -9.27 1.38 -0.40
CA LEU A 103 -10.27 1.99 -1.28
C LEU A 103 -11.10 1.02 -2.15
N ILE A 104 -11.14 -0.28 -1.82
CA ILE A 104 -11.87 -1.29 -2.59
C ILE A 104 -13.39 -1.02 -2.66
N HIS A 105 -13.93 -0.19 -1.75
CA HIS A 105 -15.32 0.21 -1.68
C HIS A 105 -15.68 1.38 -2.60
N THR A 106 -14.69 1.98 -3.27
CA THR A 106 -14.89 3.11 -4.19
C THR A 106 -15.09 2.64 -5.62
N ASN A 107 -15.62 3.51 -6.47
CA ASN A 107 -15.76 3.23 -7.90
C ASN A 107 -14.40 3.16 -8.63
N GLU A 108 -13.38 3.81 -8.07
CA GLU A 108 -12.01 3.85 -8.58
C GLU A 108 -11.07 3.44 -7.44
N PRO A 109 -10.91 2.12 -7.20
CA PRO A 109 -10.00 1.62 -6.18
C PRO A 109 -8.55 2.03 -6.47
N ALA A 110 -7.75 2.23 -5.42
CA ALA A 110 -6.34 2.54 -5.58
C ALA A 110 -5.61 1.39 -6.30
N SER A 111 -4.90 1.71 -7.38
CA SER A 111 -4.05 0.73 -8.08
C SER A 111 -2.84 0.34 -7.27
N PHE A 112 -2.28 1.28 -6.52
CA PHE A 112 -1.10 1.10 -5.66
C PHE A 112 -1.27 1.90 -4.37
N THR A 113 -0.76 1.34 -3.27
CA THR A 113 -0.59 2.03 -1.98
C THR A 113 0.89 2.11 -1.67
N MET A 114 1.35 3.27 -1.22
CA MET A 114 2.74 3.51 -0.88
C MET A 114 2.87 3.84 0.61
N LEU A 115 3.80 3.16 1.29
CA LEU A 115 4.12 3.38 2.69
C LEU A 115 5.60 3.73 2.83
N HIS A 116 5.91 4.80 3.55
CA HIS A 116 7.27 5.15 3.94
C HIS A 116 7.43 5.00 5.45
N ALA A 117 8.34 4.13 5.86
CA ALA A 117 8.63 3.87 7.26
C ALA A 117 9.62 4.92 7.79
N VAL A 118 9.13 5.91 8.56
CA VAL A 118 9.94 6.97 9.19
C VAL A 118 10.61 6.47 10.47
N ALA A 119 9.84 5.73 11.28
CA ALA A 119 10.33 5.11 12.52
C ALA A 119 9.70 3.73 12.66
N VAL A 120 10.51 2.76 13.03
CA VAL A 120 10.07 1.38 13.26
C VAL A 120 10.52 0.90 14.63
N PRO A 121 9.72 0.06 15.31
CA PRO A 121 10.13 -0.51 16.60
C PRO A 121 11.29 -1.50 16.38
N PRO A 122 12.10 -1.76 17.45
CA PRO A 122 13.21 -2.71 17.37
C PRO A 122 12.75 -4.16 17.12
N SER A 123 11.47 -4.46 17.40
CA SER A 123 10.86 -5.76 17.13
C SER A 123 9.35 -5.62 16.91
N GLY A 124 8.76 -6.46 16.08
CA GLY A 124 7.33 -6.39 15.73
C GLY A 124 7.00 -5.26 14.75
N GLY A 125 5.72 -4.90 14.65
CA GLY A 125 5.23 -3.80 13.82
C GLY A 125 5.38 -4.02 12.30
N GLY A 126 5.58 -5.26 11.87
CA GLY A 126 5.70 -5.58 10.44
C GLY A 126 4.36 -5.54 9.73
N THR A 127 4.36 -5.15 8.46
CA THR A 127 3.20 -5.23 7.58
C THR A 127 3.14 -6.60 6.92
N LEU A 128 1.98 -7.25 7.01
CA LEU A 128 1.71 -8.54 6.38
C LEU A 128 0.95 -8.35 5.08
N PHE A 129 1.33 -9.10 4.06
CA PHE A 129 0.68 -9.08 2.76
C PHE A 129 0.17 -10.47 2.39
N ALA A 130 -1.05 -10.55 1.83
CA ALA A 130 -1.62 -11.77 1.28
C ALA A 130 -1.76 -11.63 -0.24
N ASN A 131 -1.11 -12.52 -0.99
CA ASN A 131 -1.23 -12.55 -2.44
C ASN A 131 -2.57 -13.18 -2.84
N GLN A 132 -3.54 -12.36 -3.23
CA GLN A 132 -4.90 -12.80 -3.57
C GLN A 132 -4.96 -13.59 -4.87
N ILE A 133 -4.02 -13.39 -5.80
CA ILE A 133 -3.92 -14.19 -7.03
C ILE A 133 -3.56 -15.63 -6.67
N LEU A 134 -2.54 -15.82 -5.85
CA LEU A 134 -2.14 -17.15 -5.40
C LEU A 134 -3.21 -17.78 -4.49
N ALA A 135 -3.89 -16.99 -3.66
CA ALA A 135 -4.99 -17.47 -2.84
C ALA A 135 -6.14 -17.99 -3.71
N TYR A 136 -6.53 -17.26 -4.76
CA TYR A 136 -7.55 -17.71 -5.70
C TYR A 136 -7.13 -18.99 -6.45
N GLN A 137 -5.89 -19.04 -6.95
CA GLN A 137 -5.35 -20.22 -7.65
C GLN A 137 -5.28 -21.47 -6.77
N ALA A 138 -5.20 -21.30 -5.46
CA ALA A 138 -5.16 -22.40 -4.49
C ALA A 138 -6.54 -22.84 -4.00
N LEU A 139 -7.63 -22.24 -4.50
CA LEU A 139 -8.99 -22.64 -4.10
C LEU A 139 -9.30 -24.08 -4.53
N PRO A 140 -9.97 -24.86 -3.68
CA PRO A 140 -10.61 -26.10 -4.11
C PRO A 140 -11.62 -25.82 -5.24
N ILE A 141 -11.69 -26.72 -6.22
CA ILE A 141 -12.53 -26.51 -7.40
C ILE A 141 -14.01 -26.24 -7.02
N GLU A 142 -14.51 -26.93 -6.01
CA GLU A 142 -15.89 -26.79 -5.55
C GLU A 142 -16.16 -25.39 -4.97
N LEU A 143 -15.14 -24.74 -4.40
CA LEU A 143 -15.27 -23.38 -3.89
C LEU A 143 -15.13 -22.36 -5.04
N GLU A 144 -14.18 -22.57 -5.92
CA GLU A 144 -14.03 -21.71 -7.11
C GLU A 144 -15.31 -21.67 -7.94
N GLU A 145 -15.95 -22.83 -8.22
CA GLU A 145 -17.22 -22.92 -8.94
C GLU A 145 -18.35 -22.16 -8.23
N LYS A 146 -18.40 -22.21 -6.90
CA LYS A 146 -19.42 -21.49 -6.12
C LYS A 146 -19.28 -19.97 -6.20
N ILE A 147 -18.07 -19.45 -6.32
CA ILE A 147 -17.83 -18.00 -6.28
C ILE A 147 -17.63 -17.37 -7.65
N ARG A 148 -17.35 -18.14 -8.69
CA ARG A 148 -16.97 -17.67 -10.03
C ARG A 148 -17.90 -16.60 -10.61
N GLU A 149 -19.22 -16.75 -10.37
CA GLU A 149 -20.24 -15.80 -10.85
C GLU A 149 -20.83 -14.95 -9.71
N ARG A 150 -20.18 -14.91 -8.55
CA ARG A 150 -20.64 -14.09 -7.44
C ARG A 150 -20.05 -12.69 -7.52
N VAL A 151 -20.87 -11.73 -7.13
CA VAL A 151 -20.45 -10.34 -6.98
C VAL A 151 -20.39 -10.04 -5.48
N VAL A 152 -19.29 -9.47 -5.06
CA VAL A 152 -19.10 -8.97 -3.70
C VAL A 152 -19.32 -7.46 -3.71
N ILE A 153 -20.17 -6.98 -2.81
CA ILE A 153 -20.35 -5.54 -2.59
C ILE A 153 -19.47 -5.14 -1.41
N HIS A 154 -18.52 -4.26 -1.66
CA HIS A 154 -17.69 -3.69 -0.62
C HIS A 154 -18.31 -2.37 -0.16
N CYS A 155 -18.63 -2.28 1.14
CA CYS A 155 -19.15 -1.05 1.75
C CYS A 155 -18.14 -0.56 2.79
N TYR A 156 -17.91 0.73 2.82
CA TYR A 156 -17.20 1.36 3.91
C TYR A 156 -18.25 1.80 4.95
N GLU A 157 -18.32 1.07 6.05
CA GLU A 157 -19.09 1.50 7.22
C GLU A 157 -18.25 2.51 8.03
N GLY A 158 -17.87 3.58 7.39
CA GLY A 158 -17.38 4.75 8.09
C GLY A 158 -18.55 5.30 8.92
N ARG A 159 -18.34 5.55 10.21
CA ARG A 159 -19.35 6.21 11.04
C ARG A 159 -19.85 7.46 10.34
N THR A 160 -21.10 7.44 9.95
CA THR A 160 -21.91 8.65 9.85
C THR A 160 -22.24 9.06 11.28
N ASP A 161 -21.30 9.73 11.94
CA ASP A 161 -21.61 10.49 13.14
C ASP A 161 -22.42 11.69 12.66
N GLY A 162 -23.76 11.48 12.65
CA GLY A 162 -24.73 12.54 12.47
C GLY A 162 -24.73 13.50 13.65
#